data_9a1d054f5d8805e766c88fbc7c31aeeb
#
_entry.id   9a1d054f5d8805e766c88fbc7c31aeeb
#
_cell.length_a   1.000
_cell.length_b   1.000
_cell.length_c   1.000
_cell.angle_alpha   90.00
_cell.angle_beta   90.00
_cell.angle_gamma   90.00
#
_symmetry.space_group_name_H-M   'P 1'
#
loop_
_entity.id
_entity.type
_entity.pdbx_description
1 polymer ?
#
loop_
_entity_poly.entity_id
_entity_poly.type
_entity_poly.pdbx_seq_one_letter_code
_entity_poly.pdbx_strand_id
1 'polypeptide(L)'
;MGNLESCKNRIMPIRDTLDVVGGKWKLIIVQALFFHEKRRFKELQRDIEGITSRVLSAELKQLEINDLVKREVFNTAPPTVEYSLTEYGQSLKYVIVALYNWGNQH
;
A
#
# COMPACT_ATOMS: atom_id res chain seq x y z
N MET A 1 -24.61 -12.19 -17.12
CA MET A 1 -23.17 -12.07 -17.29
C MET A 1 -22.81 -11.77 -18.75
N GLY A 2 -21.81 -10.94 -18.98
CA GLY A 2 -21.45 -10.54 -20.32
C GLY A 2 -20.77 -11.62 -21.15
N ASN A 3 -20.45 -11.29 -22.38
CA ASN A 3 -19.73 -12.13 -23.31
C ASN A 3 -18.23 -12.20 -22.98
N LEU A 4 -17.45 -12.88 -23.80
CA LEU A 4 -15.99 -13.00 -23.63
C LEU A 4 -15.28 -11.65 -23.56
N GLU A 5 -15.70 -10.70 -24.39
CA GLU A 5 -15.13 -9.36 -24.41
C GLU A 5 -15.32 -8.65 -23.09
N SER A 6 -16.52 -8.72 -22.52
CA SER A 6 -16.85 -8.14 -21.24
C SER A 6 -16.02 -8.77 -20.13
N CYS A 7 -15.81 -10.08 -20.19
CA CYS A 7 -14.98 -10.80 -19.24
C CYS A 7 -13.53 -10.35 -19.31
N LYS A 8 -12.97 -10.22 -20.49
CA LYS A 8 -11.60 -9.74 -20.70
C LYS A 8 -11.43 -8.33 -20.18
N ASN A 9 -12.40 -7.45 -20.42
CA ASN A 9 -12.36 -6.06 -19.98
C ASN A 9 -12.33 -5.94 -18.46
N ARG A 10 -12.88 -6.90 -17.74
CA ARG A 10 -12.86 -6.92 -16.27
C ARG A 10 -11.60 -7.56 -15.72
N ILE A 11 -11.07 -8.58 -16.39
CA ILE A 11 -9.87 -9.28 -15.93
C ILE A 11 -8.64 -8.40 -16.00
N MET A 12 -8.46 -7.65 -17.09
CA MET A 12 -7.25 -6.83 -17.27
C MET A 12 -7.07 -5.77 -16.19
N PRO A 13 -8.09 -4.99 -15.80
CA PRO A 13 -7.93 -4.03 -14.71
C PRO A 13 -7.57 -4.69 -13.38
N ILE A 14 -8.11 -5.88 -13.09
CA ILE A 14 -7.78 -6.60 -11.86
C ILE A 14 -6.33 -7.07 -11.88
N ARG A 15 -5.87 -7.60 -13.01
CA ARG A 15 -4.48 -8.03 -13.17
C ARG A 15 -3.52 -6.86 -12.99
N ASP A 16 -3.81 -5.73 -13.62
CA ASP A 16 -2.99 -4.52 -13.50
C ASP A 16 -2.93 -4.05 -12.05
N THR A 17 -4.05 -4.07 -11.35
CA THR A 17 -4.11 -3.72 -9.92
C THR A 17 -3.24 -4.65 -9.09
N LEU A 18 -3.34 -5.96 -9.32
CA LEU A 18 -2.55 -6.94 -8.56
C LEU A 18 -1.07 -6.81 -8.86
N ASP A 19 -0.68 -6.37 -10.07
CA ASP A 19 0.71 -6.11 -10.38
C ASP A 19 1.27 -4.95 -9.53
N VAL A 20 0.42 -3.98 -9.20
CA VAL A 20 0.82 -2.79 -8.42
C VAL A 20 0.74 -3.04 -6.92
N VAL A 21 -0.34 -3.68 -6.44
CA VAL A 21 -0.61 -3.81 -5.01
C VAL A 21 -0.68 -5.26 -4.53
N GLY A 22 -0.34 -6.21 -5.38
CA GLY A 22 -0.41 -7.63 -5.02
C GLY A 22 0.64 -8.03 -4.00
N GLY A 23 0.54 -9.26 -3.53
CA GLY A 23 1.40 -9.81 -2.50
C GLY A 23 0.83 -9.58 -1.11
N LYS A 24 1.57 -10.03 -0.12
CA LYS A 24 1.08 -10.06 1.25
C LYS A 24 1.06 -8.69 1.93
N TRP A 25 2.03 -7.82 1.61
CA TRP A 25 2.35 -6.71 2.51
C TRP A 25 1.92 -5.33 2.01
N LYS A 26 1.82 -5.11 0.69
CA LYS A 26 1.63 -3.76 0.15
C LYS A 26 0.36 -3.07 0.66
N LEU A 27 -0.79 -3.76 0.60
CA LEU A 27 -2.04 -3.19 1.09
C LEU A 27 -2.06 -3.01 2.61
N ILE A 28 -1.34 -3.86 3.33
CA ILE A 28 -1.18 -3.73 4.78
C ILE A 28 -0.40 -2.45 5.11
N ILE A 29 0.66 -2.17 4.37
CA ILE A 29 1.46 -0.94 4.55
C ILE A 29 0.61 0.29 4.23
N VAL A 30 -0.14 0.24 3.14
CA VAL A 30 -1.03 1.34 2.75
C VAL A 30 -2.08 1.58 3.83
N GLN A 31 -2.64 0.53 4.42
CA GLN A 31 -3.59 0.63 5.52
C GLN A 31 -2.96 1.35 6.73
N ALA A 32 -1.74 1.00 7.09
CA ALA A 32 -1.05 1.65 8.21
C ALA A 32 -0.86 3.15 7.95
N LEU A 33 -0.53 3.51 6.70
CA LEU A 33 -0.36 4.91 6.33
C LEU A 33 -1.68 5.68 6.25
N PHE A 34 -2.79 5.02 5.94
CA PHE A 34 -4.11 5.64 6.07
C PHE A 34 -4.41 5.99 7.53
N PHE A 35 -4.07 5.10 8.42
CA PHE A 35 -4.38 5.25 9.83
C PHE A 35 -3.54 6.36 10.48
N HIS A 36 -2.26 6.46 10.11
CA HIS A 36 -1.31 7.34 10.80
C HIS A 36 -0.90 8.58 10.02
N GLU A 37 -1.30 8.74 8.78
CA GLU A 37 -0.91 9.80 7.85
C GLU A 37 0.59 9.78 7.48
N LYS A 38 1.47 9.94 8.46
CA LYS A 38 2.93 9.93 8.25
C LYS A 38 3.57 8.99 9.25
N ARG A 39 4.49 8.17 8.77
CA ARG A 39 5.21 7.23 9.63
C ARG A 39 6.67 7.14 9.24
N ARG A 40 7.51 6.96 10.24
CA ARG A 40 8.92 6.59 10.03
C ARG A 40 9.02 5.09 9.84
N PHE A 41 10.15 4.65 9.28
CA PHE A 41 10.38 3.24 8.99
C PHE A 41 10.17 2.34 10.22
N LYS A 42 10.80 2.70 11.33
CA LYS A 42 10.69 1.89 12.56
C LYS A 42 9.28 1.88 13.14
N GLU A 43 8.54 2.97 12.95
CA GLU A 43 7.16 3.05 13.38
C GLU A 43 6.28 2.10 12.56
N LEU A 44 6.48 2.09 11.25
CA LEU A 44 5.76 1.14 10.38
C LEU A 44 6.09 -0.30 10.73
N GLN A 45 7.35 -0.57 11.04
CA GLN A 45 7.76 -1.93 11.42
C GLN A 45 7.09 -2.37 12.72
N ARG A 46 6.88 -1.47 13.65
CA ARG A 46 6.13 -1.77 14.88
C ARG A 46 4.64 -1.90 14.65
N ASP A 47 4.09 -1.10 13.73
CA ASP A 47 2.66 -1.13 13.41
C ASP A 47 2.26 -2.43 12.72
N ILE A 48 3.16 -3.03 11.97
CA ILE A 48 2.86 -4.20 11.13
C ILE A 48 3.51 -5.44 11.73
N GLU A 49 2.70 -6.22 12.43
CA GLU A 49 3.18 -7.42 13.09
C GLU A 49 3.77 -8.42 12.10
N GLY A 50 4.95 -8.89 12.40
CA GLY A 50 5.60 -9.95 11.62
C GLY A 50 6.39 -9.49 10.41
N ILE A 51 6.38 -8.20 10.07
CA ILE A 51 7.16 -7.72 8.93
C ILE A 51 8.62 -7.52 9.33
N THR A 52 9.54 -8.03 8.51
CA THR A 52 10.97 -7.79 8.73
C THR A 52 11.37 -6.46 8.12
N SER A 53 12.49 -5.90 8.59
CA SER A 53 13.00 -4.65 8.02
C SER A 53 13.37 -4.80 6.55
N ARG A 54 13.88 -5.97 6.17
CA ARG A 54 14.22 -6.25 4.77
C ARG A 54 12.99 -6.22 3.87
N VAL A 55 11.91 -6.89 4.29
CA VAL A 55 10.66 -6.94 3.52
C VAL A 55 10.02 -5.56 3.48
N LEU A 56 9.94 -4.87 4.61
CA LEU A 56 9.37 -3.52 4.66
C LEU A 56 10.12 -2.56 3.73
N SER A 57 11.44 -2.59 3.76
CA SER A 57 12.26 -1.75 2.88
C SER A 57 11.96 -2.02 1.40
N ALA A 58 11.91 -3.30 1.02
CA ALA A 58 11.65 -3.69 -0.37
C ALA A 58 10.25 -3.28 -0.82
N GLU A 59 9.25 -3.49 0.03
CA GLU A 59 7.87 -3.17 -0.29
C GLU A 59 7.63 -1.66 -0.36
N LEU A 60 8.22 -0.88 0.55
CA LEU A 60 8.13 0.58 0.50
C LEU A 60 8.74 1.12 -0.78
N LYS A 61 9.86 0.55 -1.21
CA LYS A 61 10.51 0.98 -2.45
C LYS A 61 9.61 0.73 -3.65
N GLN A 62 8.95 -0.43 -3.70
CA GLN A 62 8.01 -0.74 -4.78
C GLN A 62 6.82 0.21 -4.78
N LEU A 63 6.26 0.48 -3.61
CA LEU A 63 5.15 1.42 -3.47
C LEU A 63 5.55 2.84 -3.90
N GLU A 64 6.79 3.24 -3.60
CA GLU A 64 7.32 4.52 -4.02
C GLU A 64 7.51 4.58 -5.54
N ILE A 65 8.06 3.53 -6.14
CA ILE A 65 8.24 3.43 -7.61
C ILE A 65 6.89 3.54 -8.32
N ASN A 66 5.85 2.95 -7.77
CA ASN A 66 4.50 2.98 -8.34
C ASN A 66 3.71 4.23 -7.93
N ASP A 67 4.36 5.20 -7.31
CA ASP A 67 3.79 6.49 -6.94
C ASP A 67 2.60 6.39 -5.96
N LEU A 68 2.57 5.35 -5.15
CA LEU A 68 1.54 5.18 -4.10
C LEU A 68 2.00 5.75 -2.77
N VAL A 69 3.30 5.75 -2.53
CA VAL A 69 3.91 6.22 -1.29
C VAL A 69 4.96 7.28 -1.62
N LYS A 70 5.01 8.28 -0.80
CA LYS A 70 6.01 9.35 -0.85
C LYS A 70 6.98 9.19 0.30
N ARG A 71 8.26 9.31 -0.01
CA ARG A 71 9.34 9.30 0.98
C ARG A 71 9.92 10.70 1.08
N GLU A 72 9.86 11.30 2.24
CA GLU A 72 10.41 12.64 2.49
C GLU A 72 11.58 12.57 3.46
N VAL A 73 12.68 13.21 3.09
CA VAL A 73 13.84 13.34 3.96
C VAL A 73 13.83 14.75 4.52
N PHE A 74 13.85 14.86 5.85
CA PHE A 74 13.92 16.13 6.55
C PHE A 74 15.35 16.40 6.97
N ASN A 75 15.83 17.61 6.68
CA ASN A 75 17.21 18.01 6.98
C ASN A 75 17.33 18.45 8.44
N THR A 76 17.11 17.53 9.34
CA THR A 76 17.25 17.71 10.78
C THR A 76 18.57 17.08 11.26
N ALA A 77 18.90 17.23 12.52
CA ALA A 77 20.12 16.66 13.11
C ALA A 77 19.75 15.73 14.27
N PRO A 78 19.67 14.41 14.04
CA PRO A 78 19.95 13.68 12.81
C PRO A 78 18.83 13.80 11.77
N PRO A 79 19.12 13.52 10.49
CA PRO A 79 18.09 13.55 9.46
C PRO A 79 16.99 12.51 9.74
N THR A 80 15.76 12.88 9.41
CA THR A 80 14.62 11.97 9.57
C THR A 80 13.98 11.70 8.21
N VAL A 81 13.40 10.52 8.06
CA VAL A 81 12.70 10.10 6.85
C VAL A 81 11.28 9.73 7.24
N GLU A 82 10.30 10.28 6.52
CA GLU A 82 8.90 9.98 6.74
C GLU A 82 8.26 9.47 5.47
N TYR A 83 7.36 8.51 5.64
CA TYR A 83 6.57 7.92 4.57
C TYR A 83 5.11 8.35 4.73
N SER A 84 4.49 8.66 3.60
CA SER A 84 3.07 9.01 3.56
C SER A 84 2.49 8.56 2.23
N LEU A 85 1.17 8.51 2.15
CA LEU A 85 0.51 8.19 0.89
C LEU A 85 0.51 9.41 -0.02
N THR A 86 0.72 9.18 -1.31
CA THR A 86 0.46 10.17 -2.33
C THR A 86 -1.06 10.32 -2.50
N GLU A 87 -1.48 11.33 -3.26
CA GLU A 87 -2.89 11.47 -3.64
C GLU A 87 -3.38 10.21 -4.36
N TYR A 88 -2.55 9.68 -5.25
CA TYR A 88 -2.85 8.43 -5.96
C TYR A 88 -2.95 7.24 -4.98
N GLY A 89 -2.04 7.16 -4.00
CA GLY A 89 -2.10 6.13 -2.97
C GLY A 89 -3.37 6.19 -2.15
N GLN A 90 -3.87 7.38 -1.87
CA GLN A 90 -5.12 7.56 -1.13
C GLN A 90 -6.33 7.03 -1.87
N SER A 91 -6.26 6.93 -3.20
CA SER A 91 -7.35 6.36 -3.99
C SER A 91 -7.62 4.89 -3.69
N LEU A 92 -6.66 4.19 -3.04
CA LEU A 92 -6.84 2.80 -2.61
C LEU A 92 -7.78 2.65 -1.41
N LYS A 93 -8.25 3.74 -0.83
CA LYS A 93 -9.15 3.71 0.33
C LYS A 93 -10.33 2.76 0.12
N TYR A 94 -10.97 2.83 -1.04
CA TYR A 94 -12.15 2.01 -1.33
C TYR A 94 -11.80 0.53 -1.41
N VAL A 95 -10.65 0.20 -1.96
CA VAL A 95 -10.16 -1.18 -2.03
C VAL A 95 -9.92 -1.72 -0.63
N ILE A 96 -9.26 -0.94 0.21
CA ILE A 96 -8.94 -1.34 1.59
C ILE A 96 -10.20 -1.52 2.42
N VAL A 97 -11.16 -0.60 2.32
CA VAL A 97 -12.43 -0.71 3.02
C VAL A 97 -13.17 -1.98 2.61
N ALA A 98 -13.19 -2.27 1.30
CA ALA A 98 -13.84 -3.47 0.79
C ALA A 98 -13.17 -4.74 1.32
N LEU A 99 -11.85 -4.79 1.35
CA LEU A 99 -11.11 -5.92 1.89
C LEU A 99 -11.38 -6.11 3.39
N TYR A 100 -11.38 -5.02 4.13
CA TYR A 100 -11.67 -5.04 5.56
C TYR A 100 -13.07 -5.59 5.83
N ASN A 101 -14.06 -5.08 5.10
CA ASN A 101 -15.44 -5.51 5.28
C ASN A 101 -15.61 -6.99 4.92
N TRP A 102 -15.01 -7.42 3.82
CA TRP A 102 -15.07 -8.82 3.42
C TRP A 102 -14.41 -9.71 4.47
N GLY A 103 -13.24 -9.30 4.96
CA GLY A 103 -12.50 -10.06 5.97
C GLY A 103 -13.28 -10.23 7.27
N ASN A 104 -14.11 -9.25 7.64
CA ASN A 104 -14.92 -9.32 8.85
C ASN A 104 -16.10 -10.27 8.73
N GLN A 105 -16.45 -10.69 7.52
CA GLN A 105 -17.63 -11.55 7.29
C GLN A 105 -17.31 -13.04 7.34
N HIS A 106 -16.04 -13.42 7.40
CA HIS A 106 -15.72 -14.85 7.36
C HIS A 106 -14.76 -15.31 8.46
#